data_11b03ab9e386927048b2660af30d2f3a
#
_entry.id   11b03ab9e386927048b2660af30d2f3a
#
_cell.length_a   1.000
_cell.length_b   1.000
_cell.length_c   1.000
_cell.angle_alpha   90.00
_cell.angle_beta   90.00
_cell.angle_gamma   90.00
#
_symmetry.space_group_name_H-M   'P 1'
#
loop_
_entity.id
_entity.type
_entity.pdbx_description
1 polymer ?
#
loop_
_entity_poly.entity_id
_entity_poly.type
_entity_poly.pdbx_seq_one_letter_code
_entity_poly.pdbx_strand_id
1 'polypeptide(L)'
;GFLTDLQLGSLELELPKILKGNYQEESRNLLEVSDKNNSFLLVNEVVLHSGELAKMTSFSLFKNNKLIANHKSDGLIVSSATGSTAYMYSGGGPVLYPTLDVFAIMPMFSHSSSTRPLIIPAEDELELKYEHDEKAKVILDGHNEFDLNSGDSLKIKNSSTRYRLIH
;
A
#
# COMPACT_ATOMS: atom_id res chain seq x y z
N GLY A 1 -6.19 15.11 -1.01
CA GLY A 1 -4.99 14.26 -0.91
C GLY A 1 -3.75 14.98 -1.41
N PHE A 2 -2.59 14.39 -1.25
CA PHE A 2 -1.30 14.99 -1.61
C PHE A 2 -0.94 14.87 -3.11
N LEU A 3 -1.89 14.66 -4.01
CA LEU A 3 -1.58 14.34 -5.41
C LEU A 3 -1.69 15.50 -6.40
N THR A 4 -2.41 16.57 -6.08
CA THR A 4 -2.63 17.67 -7.04
C THR A 4 -2.61 19.02 -6.37
N ASP A 5 -1.80 19.94 -6.88
CA ASP A 5 -1.76 21.34 -6.47
C ASP A 5 -2.46 22.23 -7.48
N LEU A 6 -2.56 21.79 -8.75
CA LEU A 6 -3.14 22.58 -9.82
C LEU A 6 -4.65 22.39 -9.91
N GLN A 7 -5.37 23.50 -9.96
CA GLN A 7 -6.78 23.51 -10.33
C GLN A 7 -6.93 23.55 -11.85
N LEU A 8 -7.98 22.93 -12.38
CA LEU A 8 -8.23 22.91 -13.85
C LEU A 8 -8.23 24.31 -14.46
N GLY A 9 -8.73 25.33 -13.76
CA GLY A 9 -8.77 26.72 -14.21
C GLY A 9 -7.40 27.44 -14.29
N SER A 10 -6.37 26.89 -13.64
CA SER A 10 -5.01 27.47 -13.68
C SER A 10 -4.10 26.78 -14.71
N LEU A 11 -4.54 25.70 -15.35
CA LEU A 11 -3.71 24.90 -16.25
C LEU A 11 -3.14 25.70 -17.42
N GLU A 12 -3.94 26.60 -18.03
CA GLU A 12 -3.49 27.43 -19.16
C GLU A 12 -2.35 28.39 -18.76
N LEU A 13 -2.30 28.83 -17.53
CA LEU A 13 -1.26 29.74 -17.01
C LEU A 13 -0.01 28.96 -16.56
N GLU A 14 -0.18 27.76 -16.00
CA GLU A 14 0.92 26.99 -15.43
C GLU A 14 1.62 26.10 -16.47
N LEU A 15 0.89 25.56 -17.46
CA LEU A 15 1.45 24.67 -18.47
C LEU A 15 2.65 25.28 -19.24
N PRO A 16 2.62 26.58 -19.69
CA PRO A 16 3.77 27.17 -20.32
C PRO A 16 5.01 27.30 -19.43
N LYS A 17 4.82 27.45 -18.10
CA LYS A 17 5.92 27.49 -17.12
C LYS A 17 6.53 26.09 -16.97
N ILE A 18 5.70 25.07 -16.84
CA ILE A 18 6.11 23.67 -16.75
C ILE A 18 6.91 23.27 -17.98
N LEU A 19 6.42 23.59 -19.19
CA LEU A 19 7.11 23.29 -20.44
C LEU A 19 8.47 24.00 -20.60
N LYS A 20 8.68 25.12 -19.89
CA LYS A 20 9.97 25.83 -19.82
C LYS A 20 10.88 25.31 -18.72
N GLY A 21 10.47 24.27 -17.96
CA GLY A 21 11.23 23.71 -16.85
C GLY A 21 11.09 24.48 -15.54
N ASN A 22 10.15 25.41 -15.45
CA ASN A 22 9.88 26.19 -14.23
C ASN A 22 8.88 25.44 -13.34
N TYR A 23 9.32 24.38 -12.67
CA TYR A 23 8.56 23.58 -11.72
C TYR A 23 9.46 22.97 -10.65
N GLN A 24 8.87 22.56 -9.56
CA GLN A 24 9.54 21.71 -8.56
C GLN A 24 9.13 20.26 -8.80
N GLU A 25 10.08 19.35 -8.66
CA GLU A 25 9.83 17.92 -8.77
C GLU A 25 9.91 17.27 -7.38
N GLU A 26 8.89 16.52 -7.03
CA GLU A 26 8.85 15.68 -5.84
C GLU A 26 8.87 14.21 -6.25
N SER A 27 9.79 13.45 -5.67
CA SER A 27 9.95 12.01 -5.93
C SER A 27 9.33 11.20 -4.80
N ARG A 28 8.46 10.25 -5.11
CA ARG A 28 7.77 9.39 -4.15
C ARG A 28 8.01 7.92 -4.41
N ASN A 29 7.93 7.12 -3.37
CA ASN A 29 8.03 5.67 -3.45
C ASN A 29 6.82 5.04 -4.13
N LEU A 30 7.09 3.96 -4.85
CA LEU A 30 6.08 3.01 -5.31
C LEU A 30 6.24 1.70 -4.56
N LEU A 31 5.13 1.07 -4.20
CA LEU A 31 5.13 -0.33 -3.77
C LEU A 31 5.31 -1.23 -5.01
N GLU A 32 6.22 -2.16 -4.94
CA GLU A 32 6.27 -3.30 -5.85
C GLU A 32 5.71 -4.51 -5.13
N VAL A 33 4.56 -4.99 -5.61
CA VAL A 33 3.86 -6.16 -5.06
C VAL A 33 3.95 -7.28 -6.07
N SER A 34 4.42 -8.45 -5.65
CA SER A 34 4.55 -9.60 -6.53
C SER A 34 4.02 -10.89 -5.91
N ASP A 35 3.41 -11.70 -6.76
CA ASP A 35 3.13 -13.12 -6.51
C ASP A 35 4.14 -14.01 -7.25
N LYS A 36 3.84 -15.31 -7.41
CA LYS A 36 4.71 -16.26 -8.10
C LYS A 36 4.89 -15.94 -9.60
N ASN A 37 3.93 -15.22 -10.22
CA ASN A 37 3.83 -15.10 -11.68
C ASN A 37 3.87 -13.65 -12.15
N ASN A 38 3.45 -12.69 -11.31
CA ASN A 38 3.21 -11.31 -11.68
C ASN A 38 3.88 -10.35 -10.72
N SER A 39 4.19 -9.14 -11.22
CA SER A 39 4.65 -8.01 -10.42
C SER A 39 3.88 -6.76 -10.81
N PHE A 40 3.48 -5.97 -9.82
CA PHE A 40 2.65 -4.78 -9.96
C PHE A 40 3.30 -3.61 -9.26
N LEU A 41 3.18 -2.42 -9.85
CA LEU A 41 3.60 -1.16 -9.22
C LEU A 41 2.38 -0.40 -8.75
N LEU A 42 2.38 0.00 -7.48
CA LEU A 42 1.27 0.67 -6.81
C LEU A 42 1.71 2.02 -6.25
N VAL A 43 0.84 3.01 -6.35
CA VAL A 43 1.05 4.33 -5.75
C VAL A 43 0.61 4.33 -4.28
N ASN A 44 -0.54 3.73 -3.99
CA ASN A 44 -1.17 3.81 -2.67
C ASN A 44 -0.94 2.57 -1.83
N GLU A 45 -1.69 1.49 -2.10
CA GLU A 45 -1.73 0.34 -1.20
C GLU A 45 -2.09 -0.98 -1.89
N VAL A 46 -1.69 -2.06 -1.26
CA VAL A 46 -2.28 -3.39 -1.45
C VAL A 46 -3.15 -3.74 -0.26
N VAL A 47 -4.34 -4.25 -0.54
CA VAL A 47 -5.29 -4.74 0.45
C VAL A 47 -5.50 -6.23 0.25
N LEU A 48 -5.38 -6.99 1.31
CA LEU A 48 -5.71 -8.39 1.37
C LEU A 48 -6.92 -8.58 2.29
N HIS A 49 -7.98 -9.26 1.85
CA HIS A 49 -9.14 -9.55 2.67
C HIS A 49 -9.77 -10.90 2.35
N SER A 50 -10.63 -11.41 3.24
CA SER A 50 -11.23 -12.74 3.12
C SER A 50 -12.14 -12.96 1.91
N GLY A 51 -12.51 -11.91 1.18
CA GLY A 51 -13.51 -11.99 0.11
C GLY A 51 -14.95 -12.06 0.59
N GLU A 52 -15.19 -12.38 1.84
CA GLU A 52 -16.52 -12.43 2.47
C GLU A 52 -16.63 -11.39 3.60
N LEU A 53 -17.82 -10.82 3.78
CA LEU A 53 -18.08 -9.85 4.85
C LEU A 53 -18.03 -10.54 6.22
N ALA A 54 -17.39 -9.89 7.19
CA ALA A 54 -17.30 -10.32 8.59
C ALA A 54 -16.63 -11.69 8.80
N LYS A 55 -15.80 -12.14 7.86
CA LYS A 55 -15.07 -13.39 7.98
C LYS A 55 -13.60 -13.09 8.24
N MET A 56 -13.16 -13.48 9.43
CA MET A 56 -11.76 -13.34 9.79
C MET A 56 -10.87 -14.31 9.04
N THR A 57 -9.73 -13.82 8.63
CA THR A 57 -8.68 -14.62 8.01
C THR A 57 -7.35 -14.46 8.76
N SER A 58 -6.42 -15.35 8.51
CA SER A 58 -5.11 -15.38 9.17
C SER A 58 -4.01 -15.04 8.19
N PHE A 59 -3.17 -14.11 8.58
CA PHE A 59 -2.02 -13.68 7.81
C PHE A 59 -0.76 -13.77 8.66
N SER A 60 0.30 -14.32 8.10
CA SER A 60 1.64 -14.29 8.68
C SER A 60 2.49 -13.28 7.92
N LEU A 61 2.98 -12.26 8.63
CA LEU A 61 3.80 -11.21 8.07
C LEU A 61 5.26 -11.43 8.44
N PHE A 62 6.11 -11.53 7.43
CA PHE A 62 7.55 -11.66 7.55
C PHE A 62 8.24 -10.40 7.05
N LYS A 63 9.33 -10.02 7.71
CA LYS A 63 10.25 -8.97 7.30
C LYS A 63 11.64 -9.59 7.13
N ASN A 64 12.20 -9.51 5.92
CA ASN A 64 13.50 -10.11 5.60
C ASN A 64 13.58 -11.58 6.08
N ASN A 65 12.58 -12.40 5.75
CA ASN A 65 12.40 -13.80 6.16
C ASN A 65 12.21 -14.06 7.66
N LYS A 66 12.06 -13.02 8.48
CA LYS A 66 11.78 -13.15 9.92
C LYS A 66 10.32 -12.84 10.20
N LEU A 67 9.61 -13.75 10.85
CA LEU A 67 8.23 -13.52 11.29
C LEU A 67 8.19 -12.32 12.26
N ILE A 68 7.37 -11.34 11.94
CA ILE A 68 7.18 -10.14 12.77
C ILE A 68 5.79 -10.04 13.36
N ALA A 69 4.78 -10.62 12.71
CA ALA A 69 3.41 -10.62 13.22
C ALA A 69 2.58 -11.76 12.63
N ASN A 70 1.63 -12.24 13.43
CA ASN A 70 0.49 -13.02 12.99
C ASN A 70 -0.76 -12.19 13.24
N HIS A 71 -1.54 -11.95 12.21
CA HIS A 71 -2.78 -11.20 12.28
C HIS A 71 -3.98 -12.11 12.03
N LYS A 72 -4.99 -11.94 12.88
CA LYS A 72 -6.32 -12.51 12.66
C LYS A 72 -7.30 -11.37 12.59
N SER A 73 -7.77 -11.07 11.37
CA SER A 73 -8.55 -9.88 11.04
C SER A 73 -9.34 -10.10 9.77
N ASP A 74 -10.26 -9.21 9.42
CA ASP A 74 -11.01 -9.26 8.16
C ASP A 74 -10.10 -9.00 6.94
N GLY A 75 -8.96 -8.36 7.15
CA GLY A 75 -7.97 -8.09 6.11
C GLY A 75 -6.73 -7.38 6.63
N LEU A 76 -5.82 -7.09 5.71
CA LEU A 76 -4.58 -6.37 5.97
C LEU A 76 -4.34 -5.35 4.85
N ILE A 77 -3.98 -4.13 5.22
CA ILE A 77 -3.56 -3.07 4.31
C ILE A 77 -2.06 -2.87 4.47
N VAL A 78 -1.34 -2.84 3.35
CA VAL A 78 0.05 -2.38 3.30
C VAL A 78 0.12 -1.20 2.34
N SER A 79 0.52 -0.04 2.85
CA SER A 79 0.47 1.24 2.14
C SER A 79 1.83 1.89 2.05
N SER A 80 2.07 2.60 0.94
CA SER A 80 3.14 3.59 0.84
C SER A 80 2.83 4.81 1.71
N ALA A 81 3.81 5.70 1.89
CA ALA A 81 3.56 6.99 2.56
C ALA A 81 2.51 7.83 1.81
N THR A 82 2.52 7.82 0.47
CA THR A 82 1.50 8.49 -0.36
C THR A 82 0.10 7.92 -0.10
N GLY A 83 -0.03 6.60 -0.08
CA GLY A 83 -1.30 5.90 0.16
C GLY A 83 -1.84 6.04 1.58
N SER A 84 -1.04 6.57 2.52
CA SER A 84 -1.51 6.79 3.90
C SER A 84 -2.76 7.66 3.99
N THR A 85 -3.04 8.50 2.98
CA THR A 85 -4.22 9.36 2.87
C THR A 85 -5.34 8.77 1.98
N ALA A 86 -5.16 7.53 1.49
CA ALA A 86 -6.14 6.79 0.70
C ALA A 86 -6.95 5.83 1.58
N TYR A 87 -7.04 4.55 1.24
CA TYR A 87 -7.84 3.59 2.00
C TYR A 87 -7.32 3.34 3.42
N MET A 88 -5.99 3.41 3.61
CA MET A 88 -5.36 3.36 4.95
C MET A 88 -5.97 4.39 5.90
N TYR A 89 -6.21 5.63 5.44
CA TYR A 89 -6.83 6.70 6.24
C TYR A 89 -8.26 6.35 6.65
N SER A 90 -9.04 5.78 5.75
CA SER A 90 -10.42 5.35 6.02
C SER A 90 -10.50 4.26 7.10
N GLY A 91 -9.47 3.44 7.22
CA GLY A 91 -9.32 2.43 8.27
C GLY A 91 -8.82 2.97 9.61
N GLY A 92 -8.53 4.27 9.72
CA GLY A 92 -7.98 4.90 10.94
C GLY A 92 -6.45 4.81 11.03
N GLY A 93 -5.77 4.58 9.93
CA GLY A 93 -4.31 4.61 9.84
C GLY A 93 -3.74 6.04 9.97
N PRO A 94 -2.43 6.16 10.24
CA PRO A 94 -1.77 7.45 10.40
C PRO A 94 -1.60 8.15 9.04
N VAL A 95 -1.63 9.48 9.06
CA VAL A 95 -1.19 10.29 7.93
C VAL A 95 0.34 10.38 7.96
N LEU A 96 0.97 9.98 6.87
CA LEU A 96 2.42 10.03 6.69
C LEU A 96 2.77 11.13 5.71
N TYR A 97 3.92 11.77 5.93
CA TYR A 97 4.42 12.72 4.95
C TYR A 97 4.84 11.96 3.67
N PRO A 98 4.39 12.38 2.48
CA PRO A 98 4.44 11.52 1.29
C PRO A 98 5.84 11.18 0.76
N THR A 99 6.87 11.93 1.15
CA THR A 99 8.26 11.68 0.76
C THR A 99 9.00 10.74 1.72
N LEU A 100 8.35 10.26 2.79
CA LEU A 100 8.95 9.30 3.71
C LEU A 100 9.15 7.94 3.03
N ASP A 101 10.32 7.36 3.23
CA ASP A 101 10.66 6.02 2.75
C ASP A 101 10.22 4.95 3.77
N VAL A 102 8.90 4.78 3.91
CA VAL A 102 8.29 3.84 4.87
C VAL A 102 7.09 3.12 4.26
N PHE A 103 6.77 1.95 4.85
CA PHE A 103 5.49 1.26 4.66
C PHE A 103 4.65 1.37 5.93
N ALA A 104 3.35 1.58 5.76
CA ALA A 104 2.37 1.46 6.83
C ALA A 104 1.60 0.16 6.66
N ILE A 105 1.46 -0.61 7.74
CA ILE A 105 0.81 -1.91 7.78
C ILE A 105 -0.33 -1.82 8.80
N MET A 106 -1.55 -2.15 8.39
CA MET A 106 -2.71 -2.05 9.26
C MET A 106 -3.66 -3.23 9.07
N PRO A 107 -3.90 -4.05 10.10
CA PRO A 107 -4.97 -5.03 10.09
C PRO A 107 -6.34 -4.35 10.12
N MET A 108 -7.27 -4.87 9.29
CA MET A 108 -8.64 -4.39 9.18
C MET A 108 -9.51 -5.13 10.21
N PHE A 109 -10.29 -4.39 11.01
CA PHE A 109 -11.25 -4.94 11.97
C PHE A 109 -10.70 -6.10 12.82
N SER A 110 -9.48 -5.91 13.33
CA SER A 110 -8.87 -6.89 14.23
C SER A 110 -9.66 -7.04 15.53
N HIS A 111 -9.88 -8.27 15.99
CA HIS A 111 -10.52 -8.54 17.28
C HIS A 111 -9.66 -8.11 18.49
N SER A 112 -8.37 -7.87 18.29
CA SER A 112 -7.50 -7.35 19.33
C SER A 112 -7.60 -5.84 19.41
N SER A 113 -8.15 -5.32 20.48
CA SER A 113 -8.22 -3.88 20.76
C SER A 113 -6.84 -3.20 20.86
N SER A 114 -5.77 -3.98 20.97
CA SER A 114 -4.38 -3.51 21.04
C SER A 114 -3.68 -3.43 19.69
N THR A 115 -4.32 -3.88 18.60
CA THR A 115 -3.69 -3.84 17.28
C THR A 115 -3.58 -2.40 16.79
N ARG A 116 -2.36 -1.97 16.54
CA ARG A 116 -2.02 -0.63 16.04
C ARG A 116 -1.37 -0.74 14.66
N PRO A 117 -1.51 0.27 13.82
CA PRO A 117 -0.72 0.36 12.60
C PRO A 117 0.78 0.27 12.93
N LEU A 118 1.49 -0.53 12.14
CA LEU A 118 2.95 -0.67 12.21
C LEU A 118 3.57 0.10 11.06
N ILE A 119 4.58 0.92 11.35
CA ILE A 119 5.35 1.64 10.35
C ILE A 119 6.76 1.06 10.33
N ILE A 120 7.23 0.69 9.15
CA ILE A 120 8.56 0.13 8.95
C ILE A 120 9.31 0.86 7.83
N PRO A 121 10.65 0.83 7.82
CA PRO A 121 11.44 1.33 6.71
C PRO A 121 11.09 0.61 5.39
N ALA A 122 11.05 1.36 4.29
CA ALA A 122 10.73 0.82 2.97
C ALA A 122 11.90 0.06 2.30
N GLU A 123 13.08 0.06 2.91
CA GLU A 123 14.24 -0.76 2.51
C GLU A 123 14.05 -2.25 2.82
N ASP A 124 13.11 -2.58 3.70
CA ASP A 124 12.80 -3.94 4.09
C ASP A 124 11.91 -4.63 3.05
N GLU A 125 12.15 -5.91 2.79
CA GLU A 125 11.22 -6.77 2.05
C GLU A 125 10.21 -7.39 3.01
N LEU A 126 8.93 -7.23 2.69
CA LEU A 126 7.83 -7.90 3.36
C LEU A 126 7.40 -9.12 2.56
N GLU A 127 7.12 -10.21 3.25
CA GLU A 127 6.39 -11.34 2.70
C GLU A 127 5.14 -11.56 3.54
N LEU A 128 4.00 -11.56 2.88
CA LEU A 128 2.70 -11.81 3.48
C LEU A 128 2.25 -13.19 3.05
N LYS A 129 2.19 -14.14 3.98
CA LYS A 129 1.70 -15.50 3.75
C LYS A 129 0.26 -15.62 4.17
N TYR A 130 -0.52 -16.24 3.29
CA TYR A 130 -1.93 -16.52 3.49
C TYR A 130 -2.12 -17.99 3.81
N GLU A 131 -2.69 -18.29 4.97
CA GLU A 131 -2.90 -19.67 5.46
C GLU A 131 -4.34 -19.81 5.95
N HIS A 132 -5.27 -20.01 5.01
CA HIS A 132 -6.68 -20.20 5.32
C HIS A 132 -7.33 -21.09 4.26
N ASP A 133 -8.38 -21.84 4.61
CA ASP A 133 -9.02 -22.82 3.72
C ASP A 133 -9.70 -22.18 2.49
N GLU A 134 -10.06 -20.92 2.57
CA GLU A 134 -10.72 -20.19 1.49
C GLU A 134 -9.74 -19.21 0.81
N LYS A 135 -10.11 -18.74 -0.39
CA LYS A 135 -9.32 -17.75 -1.11
C LYS A 135 -9.43 -16.39 -0.47
N ALA A 136 -8.33 -15.66 -0.45
CA ALA A 136 -8.36 -14.23 -0.18
C ALA A 136 -8.45 -13.43 -1.48
N LYS A 137 -8.98 -12.21 -1.38
CA LYS A 137 -8.95 -11.21 -2.43
C LYS A 137 -7.77 -10.27 -2.18
N VAL A 138 -6.99 -10.03 -3.21
CA VAL A 138 -5.95 -9.00 -3.24
C VAL A 138 -6.43 -7.86 -4.10
N ILE A 139 -6.46 -6.65 -3.55
CA ILE A 139 -6.85 -5.43 -4.25
C ILE A 139 -5.65 -4.51 -4.35
N LEU A 140 -5.37 -4.01 -5.55
CA LEU A 140 -4.24 -3.17 -5.90
C LEU A 140 -4.73 -1.76 -6.24
N ASP A 141 -4.35 -0.74 -5.47
CA ASP A 141 -4.75 0.67 -5.62
C ASP A 141 -6.26 0.86 -5.83
N GLY A 142 -7.10 -0.05 -5.29
CA GLY A 142 -8.56 0.00 -5.41
C GLY A 142 -9.14 -0.30 -6.80
N HIS A 143 -8.32 -0.69 -7.79
CA HIS A 143 -8.76 -0.85 -9.18
C HIS A 143 -8.64 -2.26 -9.73
N ASN A 144 -7.55 -2.95 -9.43
CA ASN A 144 -7.29 -4.31 -9.91
C ASN A 144 -7.43 -5.29 -8.76
N GLU A 145 -7.96 -6.49 -9.04
CA GLU A 145 -8.07 -7.54 -8.04
C GLU A 145 -7.71 -8.91 -8.61
N PHE A 146 -7.23 -9.79 -7.75
CA PHE A 146 -7.02 -11.21 -8.03
C PHE A 146 -7.19 -12.06 -6.77
N ASP A 147 -7.35 -13.38 -6.97
CA ASP A 147 -7.47 -14.33 -5.87
C ASP A 147 -6.10 -14.82 -5.41
N LEU A 148 -5.92 -14.92 -4.10
CA LEU A 148 -4.79 -15.57 -3.45
C LEU A 148 -5.26 -16.87 -2.78
N ASN A 149 -4.65 -18.00 -3.14
CA ASN A 149 -5.02 -19.29 -2.57
C ASN A 149 -4.27 -19.55 -1.26
N SER A 150 -4.76 -20.51 -0.49
CA SER A 150 -4.07 -20.99 0.71
C SER A 150 -2.66 -21.48 0.37
N GLY A 151 -1.70 -21.06 1.17
CA GLY A 151 -0.28 -21.37 0.98
C GLY A 151 0.45 -20.46 -0.02
N ASP A 152 -0.27 -19.54 -0.69
CA ASP A 152 0.37 -18.51 -1.50
C ASP A 152 0.91 -17.36 -0.65
N SER A 153 1.85 -16.63 -1.21
CA SER A 153 2.41 -15.44 -0.56
C SER A 153 2.52 -14.27 -1.52
N LEU A 154 2.47 -13.07 -0.95
CA LEU A 154 2.79 -11.82 -1.63
C LEU A 154 4.09 -11.27 -1.09
N LYS A 155 4.99 -10.88 -1.98
CA LYS A 155 6.16 -10.08 -1.64
C LYS A 155 5.87 -8.62 -1.91
N ILE A 156 6.28 -7.78 -0.97
CA ILE A 156 6.06 -6.33 -1.03
C ILE A 156 7.39 -5.67 -0.70
N LYS A 157 7.86 -4.84 -1.61
CA LYS A 157 9.11 -4.08 -1.44
C LYS A 157 8.99 -2.70 -2.06
N ASN A 158 9.95 -1.84 -1.78
CA ASN A 158 10.09 -0.58 -2.46
C ASN A 158 10.57 -0.80 -3.90
N SER A 159 9.89 -0.20 -4.86
CA SER A 159 10.32 -0.26 -6.25
C SER A 159 11.57 0.58 -6.49
N SER A 160 12.41 0.16 -7.42
CA SER A 160 13.48 1.01 -7.95
C SER A 160 12.95 2.16 -8.81
N THR A 161 11.73 2.02 -9.33
CA THR A 161 11.01 3.09 -10.04
C THR A 161 10.37 4.03 -9.02
N ARG A 162 10.48 5.34 -9.29
CA ARG A 162 9.87 6.40 -8.46
C ARG A 162 8.71 7.04 -9.20
N TYR A 163 7.70 7.44 -8.47
CA TYR A 163 6.63 8.29 -8.95
C TYR A 163 7.05 9.75 -8.79
N ARG A 164 7.09 10.49 -9.90
CA ARG A 164 7.49 11.91 -9.90
C ARG A 164 6.28 12.80 -10.08
N LEU A 165 6.12 13.73 -9.17
CA LEU A 165 5.12 14.79 -9.21
C LEU A 165 5.77 16.12 -9.54
N ILE A 166 5.06 16.93 -10.30
CA ILE A 166 5.43 18.29 -10.65
C ILE A 166 4.53 19.25 -9.87
N HIS A 167 5.16 20.19 -9.18
CA HIS A 167 4.52 21.24 -8.39
C HIS A 167 4.85 22.63 -8.93
#